data_97e17c720e4b28d8fffd86e93464c92a
#
_entry.id   97e17c720e4b28d8fffd86e93464c92a
#
_cell.length_a   1.000
_cell.length_b   1.000
_cell.length_c   1.000
_cell.angle_alpha   90.00
_cell.angle_beta   90.00
_cell.angle_gamma   90.00
#
_symmetry.space_group_name_H-M   'P 1'
#
loop_
_entity.id
_entity.type
_entity.pdbx_description
1 polymer ?
#
loop_
_entity_poly.entity_id
_entity_poly.type
_entity_poly.pdbx_seq_one_letter_code
_entity_poly.pdbx_strand_id
1 'polypeptide(L)'
;MSERSKLCMTGIAALVCAQALASLFLHRGFALTASSDVVQLLLLLSATISLLPSVAASRGRIQLFWALMMLGMGFWFSYQVLWTYFEVLMRRDVPNPFGGDVVMFLHIVPMTAALALQPHLQPDNRTTRLGTLDFALLLVWWLYLYLFAVIPWQYVRPYEAAYNHNLNTLYLTEKMVFLAGVGMLWLRSQGSWRIIYANWFAASLMYSFSSYFANWAFARKMYYSGSLYDLPLAISMAWVTVLGILAASSSTKPQPARAVGSYGVWVARLGMVAIFSLPLFAAWSLFNGEMPQSVRTFRLVLTLVSMLVMGGMVFFKQHLLDRELLRLLNHSQESFVNLKRVQAQLVQSEKLASLGQLVGGAAHELNNPLAAMMGYTDLLAATELGNEQRLLMQKIEQQVRRTRTLVSSLLSFAKQVPAEKTLVDINALVQTAVKLCLPQSCGPNVQVHTNFARQLPHVLGDSNQLLQVCLHITNNALRALTDQGGTLTVAARLQDASVVLEFSDNGPGMEQPERVFDPFYTTRKVGQGPGLGLSVCYGIIQEHNGKITCQNRPEGGATFRIELPAVLDAAEASRSFLRQPELLSEAKAAVSH
;
A
#
# COMPACT_ATOMS: atom_id res chain seq x y z
N MET A 1 -8.42 -26.26 -28.35
CA MET A 1 -7.29 -25.93 -29.27
C MET A 1 -7.83 -25.39 -30.58
N SER A 2 -7.29 -24.26 -31.05
CA SER A 2 -7.66 -23.71 -32.36
C SER A 2 -7.14 -24.60 -33.51
N GLU A 3 -7.74 -24.47 -34.70
CA GLU A 3 -7.25 -25.20 -35.90
C GLU A 3 -5.79 -24.84 -36.20
N ARG A 4 -5.40 -23.58 -36.00
CA ARG A 4 -4.00 -23.14 -36.15
C ARG A 4 -3.04 -23.87 -35.20
N SER A 5 -3.46 -24.10 -33.95
CA SER A 5 -2.64 -24.84 -32.97
C SER A 5 -2.48 -26.31 -33.38
N LYS A 6 -3.51 -26.95 -33.94
CA LYS A 6 -3.41 -28.31 -34.43
C LYS A 6 -2.45 -28.39 -35.62
N LEU A 7 -2.56 -27.46 -36.57
CA LEU A 7 -1.66 -27.39 -37.72
C LEU A 7 -0.20 -27.21 -37.34
N CYS A 8 0.07 -26.32 -36.36
CA CYS A 8 1.43 -26.15 -35.83
C CYS A 8 1.96 -27.45 -35.18
N MET A 9 1.15 -28.14 -34.40
CA MET A 9 1.57 -29.40 -33.76
C MET A 9 1.83 -30.51 -34.78
N THR A 10 1.03 -30.60 -35.82
CA THR A 10 1.28 -31.58 -36.93
C THR A 10 2.57 -31.24 -37.67
N GLY A 11 2.84 -29.96 -37.94
CA GLY A 11 4.09 -29.52 -38.56
C GLY A 11 5.33 -29.86 -37.73
N ILE A 12 5.26 -29.63 -36.39
CA ILE A 12 6.37 -29.97 -35.48
C ILE A 12 6.57 -31.47 -35.40
N ALA A 13 5.51 -32.25 -35.32
CA ALA A 13 5.59 -33.71 -35.36
C ALA A 13 6.21 -34.21 -36.65
N ALA A 14 5.87 -33.61 -37.78
CA ALA A 14 6.45 -33.93 -39.08
C ALA A 14 7.96 -33.63 -39.14
N LEU A 15 8.41 -32.49 -38.53
CA LEU A 15 9.85 -32.17 -38.43
C LEU A 15 10.62 -33.20 -37.59
N VAL A 16 10.06 -33.61 -36.43
CA VAL A 16 10.69 -34.65 -35.60
C VAL A 16 10.72 -36.00 -36.33
N CYS A 17 9.64 -36.36 -37.03
CA CYS A 17 9.61 -37.57 -37.87
C CYS A 17 10.63 -37.48 -39.01
N ALA A 18 10.78 -36.33 -39.68
CA ALA A 18 11.78 -36.13 -40.72
C ALA A 18 13.19 -36.29 -40.17
N GLN A 19 13.50 -35.76 -38.96
CA GLN A 19 14.77 -35.98 -38.28
C GLN A 19 15.01 -37.46 -38.02
N ALA A 20 14.04 -38.18 -37.49
CA ALA A 20 14.17 -39.62 -37.20
C ALA A 20 14.39 -40.42 -38.47
N LEU A 21 13.65 -40.16 -39.54
CA LEU A 21 13.83 -40.83 -40.83
C LEU A 21 15.17 -40.50 -41.44
N ALA A 22 15.60 -39.24 -41.41
CA ALA A 22 16.95 -38.86 -41.87
C ALA A 22 18.04 -39.60 -41.13
N SER A 23 17.97 -39.68 -39.79
CA SER A 23 18.97 -40.39 -38.96
C SER A 23 19.00 -41.91 -39.18
N LEU A 24 17.86 -42.52 -39.60
CA LEU A 24 17.78 -43.97 -39.82
C LEU A 24 18.16 -44.38 -41.25
N PHE A 25 17.79 -43.57 -42.25
CA PHE A 25 17.86 -43.97 -43.65
C PHE A 25 18.96 -43.27 -44.47
N LEU A 26 19.42 -42.11 -44.05
CA LEU A 26 20.52 -41.42 -44.74
C LEU A 26 21.87 -41.93 -44.26
N HIS A 27 22.79 -42.12 -45.20
CA HIS A 27 24.18 -42.45 -44.89
C HIS A 27 24.90 -41.25 -44.30
N ARG A 28 25.88 -41.52 -43.45
CA ARG A 28 26.74 -40.48 -42.88
C ARG A 28 27.35 -39.61 -43.97
N GLY A 29 27.08 -38.31 -43.97
CA GLY A 29 27.58 -37.38 -44.98
C GLY A 29 26.82 -36.05 -44.93
N PHE A 30 27.15 -35.15 -45.85
CA PHE A 30 26.63 -33.80 -45.91
C PHE A 30 25.09 -33.72 -45.90
N ALA A 31 24.40 -34.62 -46.64
CA ALA A 31 22.93 -34.62 -46.71
C ALA A 31 22.29 -34.88 -45.34
N LEU A 32 22.85 -35.78 -44.54
CA LEU A 32 22.37 -36.07 -43.19
C LEU A 32 22.64 -34.90 -42.24
N THR A 33 23.83 -34.34 -42.25
CA THR A 33 24.22 -33.18 -41.45
C THR A 33 23.33 -31.99 -41.79
N ALA A 34 23.19 -31.64 -43.07
CA ALA A 34 22.37 -30.51 -43.49
C ALA A 34 20.87 -30.69 -43.14
N SER A 35 20.33 -31.90 -43.28
CA SER A 35 18.94 -32.18 -42.91
C SER A 35 18.74 -32.02 -41.41
N SER A 36 19.64 -32.53 -40.57
CA SER A 36 19.58 -32.42 -39.12
C SER A 36 19.65 -30.97 -38.65
N ASP A 37 20.63 -30.21 -39.14
CA ASP A 37 20.83 -28.82 -38.74
C ASP A 37 19.64 -27.94 -39.15
N VAL A 38 19.10 -28.11 -40.35
CA VAL A 38 17.93 -27.37 -40.81
C VAL A 38 16.70 -27.71 -39.98
N VAL A 39 16.47 -28.97 -39.64
CA VAL A 39 15.35 -29.37 -38.78
C VAL A 39 15.51 -28.79 -37.39
N GLN A 40 16.67 -28.85 -36.76
CA GLN A 40 16.92 -28.26 -35.44
C GLN A 40 16.74 -26.74 -35.48
N LEU A 41 17.20 -26.06 -36.52
CA LEU A 41 17.00 -24.63 -36.72
C LEU A 41 15.52 -24.28 -36.79
N LEU A 42 14.70 -25.02 -37.56
CA LEU A 42 13.26 -24.82 -37.68
C LEU A 42 12.52 -25.09 -36.35
N LEU A 43 12.94 -26.12 -35.60
CA LEU A 43 12.39 -26.43 -34.29
C LEU A 43 12.68 -25.32 -33.27
N LEU A 44 13.87 -24.78 -33.23
CA LEU A 44 14.24 -23.68 -32.33
C LEU A 44 13.58 -22.37 -32.72
N LEU A 45 13.44 -22.09 -34.02
CA LEU A 45 12.68 -20.95 -34.49
C LEU A 45 11.20 -21.05 -34.05
N SER A 46 10.58 -22.24 -34.24
CA SER A 46 9.21 -22.48 -33.84
C SER A 46 9.05 -22.38 -32.32
N ALA A 47 10.00 -22.88 -31.52
CA ALA A 47 10.00 -22.76 -30.08
C ALA A 47 10.04 -21.28 -29.64
N THR A 48 10.89 -20.47 -30.25
CA THR A 48 11.03 -19.04 -29.96
C THR A 48 9.73 -18.29 -30.31
N ILE A 49 9.19 -18.52 -31.51
CA ILE A 49 7.96 -17.86 -31.99
C ILE A 49 6.72 -18.28 -31.17
N SER A 50 6.66 -19.54 -30.73
CA SER A 50 5.52 -20.06 -29.96
C SER A 50 5.29 -19.33 -28.62
N LEU A 51 6.30 -18.67 -28.08
CA LEU A 51 6.23 -17.88 -26.83
C LEU A 51 5.70 -16.46 -27.07
N LEU A 52 5.78 -15.94 -28.29
CA LEU A 52 5.39 -14.57 -28.63
C LEU A 52 3.91 -14.24 -28.26
N PRO A 53 2.92 -15.11 -28.51
CA PRO A 53 1.53 -14.84 -28.09
C PRO A 53 1.40 -14.66 -26.58
N SER A 54 2.14 -15.43 -25.78
CA SER A 54 2.15 -15.30 -24.32
C SER A 54 2.79 -13.99 -23.86
N VAL A 55 3.85 -13.51 -24.53
CA VAL A 55 4.43 -12.18 -24.30
C VAL A 55 3.44 -11.07 -24.62
N ALA A 56 2.78 -11.15 -25.78
CA ALA A 56 1.85 -10.13 -26.27
C ALA A 56 0.55 -10.05 -25.44
N ALA A 57 0.03 -11.17 -24.97
CA ALA A 57 -1.20 -11.26 -24.21
C ALA A 57 -1.03 -10.92 -22.71
N SER A 58 0.19 -10.90 -22.20
CA SER A 58 0.50 -10.70 -20.80
C SER A 58 0.94 -9.26 -20.50
N ARG A 59 0.90 -8.86 -19.21
CA ARG A 59 1.38 -7.55 -18.74
C ARG A 59 2.27 -7.70 -17.50
N GLY A 60 3.15 -6.73 -17.29
CA GLY A 60 3.98 -6.66 -16.09
C GLY A 60 4.91 -7.87 -15.92
N ARG A 61 4.92 -8.49 -14.74
CA ARG A 61 5.83 -9.61 -14.38
C ARG A 61 5.63 -10.85 -15.27
N ILE A 62 4.41 -11.16 -15.65
CA ILE A 62 4.09 -12.31 -16.51
C ILE A 62 4.65 -12.06 -17.91
N GLN A 63 4.51 -10.86 -18.43
CA GLN A 63 5.09 -10.46 -19.71
C GLN A 63 6.61 -10.58 -19.69
N LEU A 64 7.25 -10.05 -18.63
CA LEU A 64 8.70 -10.14 -18.48
C LEU A 64 9.20 -11.59 -18.38
N PHE A 65 8.46 -12.45 -17.67
CA PHE A 65 8.74 -13.89 -17.60
C PHE A 65 8.80 -14.51 -18.99
N TRP A 66 7.74 -14.34 -19.79
CA TRP A 66 7.68 -14.90 -21.14
C TRP A 66 8.71 -14.27 -22.08
N ALA A 67 8.97 -12.97 -21.94
CA ALA A 67 10.00 -12.28 -22.73
C ALA A 67 11.40 -12.82 -22.44
N LEU A 68 11.75 -13.07 -21.18
CA LEU A 68 13.03 -13.66 -20.80
C LEU A 68 13.15 -15.11 -21.25
N MET A 69 12.08 -15.91 -21.15
CA MET A 69 12.07 -17.27 -21.71
C MET A 69 12.27 -17.26 -23.23
N MET A 70 11.59 -16.36 -23.93
CA MET A 70 11.73 -16.17 -25.37
C MET A 70 13.15 -15.71 -25.75
N LEU A 71 13.75 -14.81 -24.97
CA LEU A 71 15.12 -14.35 -25.19
C LEU A 71 16.14 -15.49 -25.07
N GLY A 72 15.96 -16.36 -24.06
CA GLY A 72 16.80 -17.55 -23.92
C GLY A 72 16.69 -18.49 -25.11
N MET A 73 15.47 -18.76 -25.57
CA MET A 73 15.26 -19.55 -26.78
C MET A 73 15.85 -18.87 -28.03
N GLY A 74 15.81 -17.55 -28.12
CA GLY A 74 16.43 -16.76 -29.18
C GLY A 74 17.96 -16.87 -29.20
N PHE A 75 18.62 -16.89 -28.03
CA PHE A 75 20.07 -17.16 -27.96
C PHE A 75 20.38 -18.56 -28.43
N TRP A 76 19.61 -19.57 -28.03
CA TRP A 76 19.82 -20.93 -28.51
C TRP A 76 19.61 -21.04 -30.03
N PHE A 77 18.58 -20.42 -30.57
CA PHE A 77 18.36 -20.31 -32.01
C PHE A 77 19.57 -19.64 -32.71
N SER A 78 20.09 -18.54 -32.18
CA SER A 78 21.25 -17.83 -32.72
C SER A 78 22.52 -18.71 -32.72
N TYR A 79 22.72 -19.50 -31.67
CA TYR A 79 23.79 -20.49 -31.63
C TYR A 79 23.62 -21.53 -32.74
N GLN A 80 22.44 -22.07 -32.97
CA GLN A 80 22.18 -23.04 -34.02
C GLN A 80 22.39 -22.45 -35.41
N VAL A 81 22.05 -21.17 -35.63
CA VAL A 81 22.34 -20.45 -36.88
C VAL A 81 23.85 -20.42 -37.13
N LEU A 82 24.66 -20.09 -36.09
CA LEU A 82 26.12 -20.09 -36.21
C LEU A 82 26.66 -21.48 -36.48
N TRP A 83 26.14 -22.52 -35.83
CA TRP A 83 26.54 -23.91 -36.02
C TRP A 83 26.23 -24.36 -37.45
N THR A 84 24.99 -24.16 -37.92
CA THR A 84 24.55 -24.49 -39.29
C THR A 84 25.33 -23.72 -40.36
N TYR A 85 25.74 -22.48 -40.07
CA TYR A 85 26.62 -21.71 -40.97
C TYR A 85 27.93 -22.42 -41.24
N PHE A 86 28.59 -22.99 -40.26
CA PHE A 86 29.86 -23.73 -40.45
C PHE A 86 29.64 -25.06 -41.15
N GLU A 87 28.69 -25.89 -40.68
CA GLU A 87 28.52 -27.25 -41.21
C GLU A 87 27.86 -27.29 -42.59
N VAL A 88 26.85 -26.43 -42.83
CA VAL A 88 26.04 -26.47 -44.06
C VAL A 88 26.53 -25.49 -45.13
N LEU A 89 26.74 -24.21 -44.75
CA LEU A 89 27.14 -23.19 -45.73
C LEU A 89 28.65 -23.25 -46.04
N MET A 90 29.50 -23.30 -45.01
CA MET A 90 30.93 -23.33 -45.17
C MET A 90 31.47 -24.75 -45.45
N ARG A 91 30.66 -25.79 -45.17
CA ARG A 91 31.04 -27.23 -45.28
C ARG A 91 32.35 -27.56 -44.55
N ARG A 92 32.46 -27.00 -43.34
CA ARG A 92 33.65 -27.19 -42.48
C ARG A 92 33.19 -27.60 -41.09
N ASP A 93 34.05 -28.33 -40.39
CA ASP A 93 33.81 -28.63 -39.00
C ASP A 93 33.76 -27.34 -38.18
N VAL A 94 32.90 -27.31 -37.16
CA VAL A 94 32.79 -26.17 -36.23
C VAL A 94 34.14 -26.02 -35.49
N PRO A 95 34.69 -24.81 -35.41
CA PRO A 95 35.95 -24.57 -34.71
C PRO A 95 35.90 -25.02 -33.25
N ASN A 96 37.00 -25.56 -32.75
CA ASN A 96 37.13 -25.86 -31.32
C ASN A 96 38.44 -25.26 -30.80
N PRO A 97 38.41 -24.22 -29.95
CA PRO A 97 37.25 -23.57 -29.28
C PRO A 97 36.33 -22.81 -30.23
N PHE A 98 35.02 -22.81 -29.93
CA PHE A 98 33.99 -22.14 -30.71
C PHE A 98 33.51 -20.84 -30.07
N GLY A 99 33.55 -19.72 -30.83
CA GLY A 99 33.07 -18.42 -30.34
C GLY A 99 31.58 -18.37 -30.06
N GLY A 100 30.79 -19.23 -30.73
CA GLY A 100 29.34 -19.35 -30.49
C GLY A 100 28.98 -19.93 -29.12
N ASP A 101 29.92 -20.61 -28.42
CA ASP A 101 29.64 -21.17 -27.09
C ASP A 101 29.32 -20.12 -26.03
N VAL A 102 29.74 -18.86 -26.22
CA VAL A 102 29.29 -17.72 -25.39
C VAL A 102 27.80 -17.51 -25.55
N VAL A 103 27.29 -17.60 -26.78
CA VAL A 103 25.83 -17.43 -27.05
C VAL A 103 25.07 -18.60 -26.47
N MET A 104 25.61 -19.81 -26.58
CA MET A 104 25.05 -21.02 -25.99
C MET A 104 25.01 -20.94 -24.45
N PHE A 105 26.05 -20.43 -23.81
CA PHE A 105 26.05 -20.18 -22.38
C PHE A 105 24.97 -19.14 -22.00
N LEU A 106 24.85 -18.06 -22.76
CA LEU A 106 23.90 -16.99 -22.46
C LEU A 106 22.45 -17.41 -22.62
N HIS A 107 22.10 -18.57 -23.24
CA HIS A 107 20.70 -18.94 -23.44
C HIS A 107 19.95 -19.28 -22.13
N ILE A 108 20.60 -19.94 -21.17
CA ILE A 108 19.98 -20.32 -19.89
C ILE A 108 19.90 -19.12 -18.94
N VAL A 109 20.77 -18.11 -19.08
CA VAL A 109 20.83 -16.95 -18.17
C VAL A 109 19.49 -16.19 -18.09
N PRO A 110 18.88 -15.71 -19.18
CA PRO A 110 17.56 -15.07 -19.09
C PRO A 110 16.45 -16.03 -18.67
N MET A 111 16.54 -17.31 -19.02
CA MET A 111 15.56 -18.31 -18.58
C MET A 111 15.61 -18.51 -17.06
N THR A 112 16.80 -18.56 -16.47
CA THR A 112 16.97 -18.60 -15.01
C THR A 112 16.48 -17.31 -14.37
N ALA A 113 16.71 -16.15 -15.03
CA ALA A 113 16.13 -14.87 -14.63
C ALA A 113 14.60 -14.90 -14.55
N ALA A 114 13.98 -15.51 -15.53
CA ALA A 114 12.53 -15.65 -15.56
C ALA A 114 11.99 -16.42 -14.35
N LEU A 115 12.68 -17.48 -13.90
CA LEU A 115 12.24 -18.27 -12.75
C LEU A 115 12.19 -17.45 -11.45
N ALA A 116 13.07 -16.48 -11.28
CA ALA A 116 13.09 -15.61 -10.10
C ALA A 116 11.87 -14.67 -10.04
N LEU A 117 11.23 -14.38 -11.15
CA LEU A 117 10.04 -13.52 -11.20
C LEU A 117 8.81 -14.15 -10.56
N GLN A 118 8.73 -15.47 -10.47
CA GLN A 118 7.57 -16.20 -9.88
C GLN A 118 6.21 -15.66 -10.35
N PRO A 119 5.90 -15.67 -11.65
CA PRO A 119 4.73 -15.02 -12.21
C PRO A 119 3.40 -15.63 -11.72
N HIS A 120 3.43 -16.82 -11.12
CA HIS A 120 2.29 -17.51 -10.54
C HIS A 120 1.80 -16.90 -9.23
N LEU A 121 2.58 -16.04 -8.57
CA LEU A 121 2.22 -15.38 -7.31
C LEU A 121 1.70 -13.96 -7.56
N GLN A 122 0.73 -13.53 -6.75
CA GLN A 122 0.31 -12.12 -6.76
C GLN A 122 1.48 -11.20 -6.37
N PRO A 123 1.66 -10.08 -7.06
CA PRO A 123 2.75 -9.17 -6.76
C PRO A 123 2.51 -8.48 -5.41
N ASP A 124 3.36 -8.74 -4.45
CA ASP A 124 3.54 -7.85 -3.33
C ASP A 124 4.52 -6.74 -3.78
N ASN A 125 4.01 -5.52 -3.96
CA ASN A 125 4.75 -4.39 -4.55
C ASN A 125 6.03 -4.04 -3.78
N ARG A 126 6.19 -4.51 -2.55
CA ARG A 126 7.31 -4.16 -1.66
C ARG A 126 8.53 -5.06 -1.81
N THR A 127 8.32 -6.37 -2.03
CA THR A 127 9.43 -7.35 -2.11
C THR A 127 10.10 -7.45 -3.48
N THR A 128 9.50 -6.86 -4.53
CA THR A 128 9.91 -7.06 -5.92
C THR A 128 11.23 -6.38 -6.30
N ARG A 129 11.48 -5.14 -5.86
CA ARG A 129 12.66 -4.38 -6.27
C ARG A 129 13.95 -4.91 -5.68
N LEU A 130 13.93 -5.35 -4.43
CA LEU A 130 15.10 -5.92 -3.75
C LEU A 130 15.43 -7.32 -4.28
N GLY A 131 14.41 -8.13 -4.55
CA GLY A 131 14.60 -9.45 -5.16
C GLY A 131 15.19 -9.41 -6.57
N THR A 132 14.91 -8.37 -7.36
CA THR A 132 15.53 -8.19 -8.69
C THR A 132 17.02 -7.88 -8.61
N LEU A 133 17.47 -7.14 -7.58
CA LEU A 133 18.90 -6.86 -7.37
C LEU A 133 19.67 -8.10 -6.92
N ASP A 134 19.12 -8.93 -6.04
CA ASP A 134 19.73 -10.21 -5.65
C ASP A 134 19.89 -11.12 -6.85
N PHE A 135 18.90 -11.12 -7.71
CA PHE A 135 18.94 -11.90 -8.93
C PHE A 135 19.98 -11.36 -9.93
N ALA A 136 20.02 -10.03 -10.15
CA ALA A 136 21.03 -9.41 -11.00
C ALA A 136 22.45 -9.72 -10.51
N LEU A 137 22.67 -9.76 -9.19
CA LEU A 137 23.93 -10.12 -8.58
C LEU A 137 24.33 -11.58 -8.88
N LEU A 138 23.39 -12.51 -8.82
CA LEU A 138 23.60 -13.91 -9.21
C LEU A 138 23.91 -14.05 -10.71
N LEU A 139 23.28 -13.26 -11.58
CA LEU A 139 23.59 -13.24 -13.01
C LEU A 139 25.01 -12.75 -13.30
N VAL A 140 25.44 -11.68 -12.62
CA VAL A 140 26.81 -11.16 -12.73
C VAL A 140 27.82 -12.22 -12.26
N TRP A 141 27.51 -12.90 -11.17
CA TRP A 141 28.36 -14.02 -10.69
C TRP A 141 28.39 -15.17 -11.66
N TRP A 142 27.29 -15.51 -12.31
CA TRP A 142 27.21 -16.57 -13.29
C TRP A 142 28.05 -16.23 -14.52
N LEU A 143 27.97 -15.01 -15.02
CA LEU A 143 28.81 -14.49 -16.07
C LEU A 143 30.31 -14.51 -15.67
N TYR A 144 30.63 -14.14 -14.43
CA TYR A 144 31.97 -14.22 -13.89
C TYR A 144 32.52 -15.66 -13.96
N LEU A 145 31.73 -16.67 -13.60
CA LEU A 145 32.16 -18.06 -13.67
C LEU A 145 32.55 -18.48 -15.09
N TYR A 146 31.78 -18.06 -16.09
CA TYR A 146 32.11 -18.33 -17.49
C TYR A 146 33.42 -17.65 -17.90
N LEU A 147 33.53 -16.36 -17.61
CA LEU A 147 34.74 -15.59 -17.91
C LEU A 147 35.97 -16.15 -17.18
N PHE A 148 35.81 -16.66 -15.98
CA PHE A 148 36.89 -17.22 -15.16
C PHE A 148 37.30 -18.61 -15.60
N ALA A 149 36.35 -19.49 -15.92
CA ALA A 149 36.61 -20.90 -16.19
C ALA A 149 36.95 -21.16 -17.65
N VAL A 150 36.24 -20.54 -18.61
CA VAL A 150 36.23 -20.88 -20.03
C VAL A 150 37.12 -19.94 -20.85
N ILE A 151 36.91 -18.63 -20.73
CA ILE A 151 37.57 -17.61 -21.56
C ILE A 151 39.10 -17.68 -21.55
N PRO A 152 39.79 -17.95 -20.42
CA PRO A 152 41.25 -18.04 -20.42
C PRO A 152 41.80 -19.12 -21.37
N TRP A 153 41.08 -20.22 -21.46
CA TRP A 153 41.49 -21.35 -22.32
C TRP A 153 41.02 -21.22 -23.76
N GLN A 154 40.14 -20.30 -24.04
CA GLN A 154 39.64 -19.95 -25.36
C GLN A 154 40.50 -18.86 -26.04
N TYR A 155 40.87 -17.81 -25.30
CA TYR A 155 41.46 -16.59 -25.88
C TYR A 155 42.80 -16.17 -25.27
N VAL A 156 43.09 -16.46 -24.00
CA VAL A 156 44.32 -16.01 -23.33
C VAL A 156 45.47 -16.98 -23.58
N ARG A 157 45.18 -18.24 -23.42
CA ARG A 157 46.10 -19.35 -23.75
C ARG A 157 45.27 -20.52 -24.27
N PRO A 158 44.99 -20.57 -25.57
CA PRO A 158 44.16 -21.61 -26.15
C PRO A 158 44.68 -23.01 -25.82
N TYR A 159 43.83 -23.80 -25.15
CA TYR A 159 44.11 -25.17 -24.80
C TYR A 159 42.82 -25.99 -24.80
N GLU A 160 42.62 -26.75 -25.86
CA GLU A 160 41.36 -27.41 -26.18
C GLU A 160 40.85 -28.36 -25.09
N ALA A 161 41.72 -29.16 -24.47
CA ALA A 161 41.31 -30.11 -23.44
C ALA A 161 40.77 -29.42 -22.19
N ALA A 162 41.43 -28.35 -21.72
CA ALA A 162 40.96 -27.56 -20.57
C ALA A 162 39.70 -26.75 -20.91
N TYR A 163 39.63 -26.21 -22.13
CA TYR A 163 38.45 -25.52 -22.63
C TYR A 163 37.23 -26.44 -22.61
N ASN A 164 37.30 -27.60 -23.26
CA ASN A 164 36.20 -28.55 -23.34
C ASN A 164 35.75 -29.06 -21.95
N HIS A 165 36.72 -29.37 -21.07
CA HIS A 165 36.45 -29.83 -19.73
C HIS A 165 35.67 -28.76 -18.91
N ASN A 166 36.16 -27.52 -18.89
CA ASN A 166 35.57 -26.41 -18.13
C ASN A 166 34.22 -26.02 -18.70
N LEU A 167 34.07 -25.95 -20.02
CA LEU A 167 32.82 -25.63 -20.70
C LEU A 167 31.72 -26.66 -20.36
N ASN A 168 32.04 -27.96 -20.50
CA ASN A 168 31.09 -29.03 -20.21
C ASN A 168 30.70 -29.08 -18.75
N THR A 169 31.64 -28.84 -17.82
CA THR A 169 31.37 -28.79 -16.39
C THR A 169 30.45 -27.62 -16.06
N LEU A 170 30.70 -26.44 -16.62
CA LEU A 170 29.89 -25.25 -16.40
C LEU A 170 28.47 -25.42 -16.97
N TYR A 171 28.35 -25.96 -18.20
CA TYR A 171 27.05 -26.25 -18.80
C TYR A 171 26.22 -27.27 -18.01
N LEU A 172 26.88 -28.32 -17.50
CA LEU A 172 26.19 -29.29 -16.65
C LEU A 172 25.65 -28.62 -15.38
N THR A 173 26.48 -27.80 -14.73
CA THR A 173 26.10 -27.07 -13.51
C THR A 173 24.94 -26.12 -13.80
N GLU A 174 25.00 -25.38 -14.89
CA GLU A 174 23.96 -24.45 -15.32
C GLU A 174 22.61 -25.15 -15.55
N LYS A 175 22.62 -26.26 -16.26
CA LYS A 175 21.42 -27.08 -16.51
C LYS A 175 20.83 -27.62 -15.21
N MET A 176 21.67 -28.07 -14.27
CA MET A 176 21.22 -28.58 -12.97
C MET A 176 20.59 -27.48 -12.13
N VAL A 177 21.16 -26.27 -12.11
CA VAL A 177 20.60 -25.10 -11.41
C VAL A 177 19.24 -24.71 -12.00
N PHE A 178 19.16 -24.64 -13.34
CA PHE A 178 17.89 -24.33 -14.01
C PHE A 178 16.82 -25.40 -13.72
N LEU A 179 17.19 -26.68 -13.82
CA LEU A 179 16.29 -27.80 -13.56
C LEU A 179 15.77 -27.79 -12.12
N ALA A 180 16.66 -27.57 -11.15
CA ALA A 180 16.29 -27.44 -9.74
C ALA A 180 15.33 -26.26 -9.52
N GLY A 181 15.57 -25.11 -10.16
CA GLY A 181 14.72 -23.94 -10.11
C GLY A 181 13.32 -24.20 -10.67
N VAL A 182 13.22 -24.77 -11.87
CA VAL A 182 11.92 -25.14 -12.49
C VAL A 182 11.20 -26.19 -11.65
N GLY A 183 11.92 -27.20 -11.16
CA GLY A 183 11.34 -28.25 -10.30
C GLY A 183 10.77 -27.70 -9.01
N MET A 184 11.46 -26.74 -8.38
CA MET A 184 10.96 -26.07 -7.17
C MET A 184 9.67 -25.27 -7.48
N LEU A 185 9.62 -24.55 -8.61
CA LEU A 185 8.42 -23.83 -9.01
C LEU A 185 7.26 -24.77 -9.36
N TRP A 186 7.55 -25.89 -10.01
CA TRP A 186 6.57 -26.94 -10.28
C TRP A 186 5.93 -27.47 -9.00
N LEU A 187 6.73 -27.82 -8.01
CA LEU A 187 6.24 -28.37 -6.72
C LEU A 187 5.40 -27.33 -5.92
N ARG A 188 5.68 -26.05 -6.06
CA ARG A 188 5.02 -24.97 -5.32
C ARG A 188 3.81 -24.36 -6.04
N SER A 189 3.71 -24.54 -7.35
CA SER A 189 2.63 -23.99 -8.16
C SER A 189 1.39 -24.87 -8.18
N GLN A 190 0.25 -24.30 -8.54
CA GLN A 190 -1.04 -24.97 -8.70
C GLN A 190 -1.69 -24.58 -10.04
N GLY A 191 -2.76 -25.26 -10.43
CA GLY A 191 -3.53 -24.94 -11.63
C GLY A 191 -2.70 -24.94 -12.92
N SER A 192 -2.98 -24.02 -13.83
CA SER A 192 -2.31 -23.91 -15.15
C SER A 192 -0.82 -23.72 -15.03
N TRP A 193 -0.31 -22.99 -14.03
CA TRP A 193 1.12 -22.78 -13.83
C TRP A 193 1.86 -24.07 -13.45
N ARG A 194 1.23 -24.98 -12.70
CA ARG A 194 1.80 -26.28 -12.37
C ARG A 194 2.04 -27.11 -13.64
N ILE A 195 1.10 -27.08 -14.58
CA ILE A 195 1.22 -27.78 -15.86
C ILE A 195 2.35 -27.15 -16.70
N ILE A 196 2.43 -25.83 -16.76
CA ILE A 196 3.46 -25.11 -17.50
C ILE A 196 4.86 -25.47 -16.94
N TYR A 197 5.08 -25.37 -15.64
CA TYR A 197 6.37 -25.71 -15.04
C TYR A 197 6.71 -27.19 -15.13
N ALA A 198 5.73 -28.10 -15.03
CA ALA A 198 5.96 -29.54 -15.23
C ALA A 198 6.46 -29.84 -16.64
N ASN A 199 5.88 -29.21 -17.66
CA ASN A 199 6.33 -29.36 -19.04
C ASN A 199 7.70 -28.73 -19.30
N TRP A 200 7.99 -27.53 -18.71
CA TRP A 200 9.32 -26.95 -18.74
C TRP A 200 10.36 -27.87 -18.10
N PHE A 201 10.03 -28.43 -16.93
CA PHE A 201 10.88 -29.37 -16.23
C PHE A 201 11.19 -30.62 -17.08
N ALA A 202 10.15 -31.23 -17.65
CA ALA A 202 10.29 -32.44 -18.46
C ALA A 202 11.08 -32.18 -19.74
N ALA A 203 10.81 -31.07 -20.46
CA ALA A 203 11.58 -30.69 -21.65
C ALA A 203 13.05 -30.40 -21.32
N SER A 204 13.31 -29.68 -20.22
CA SER A 204 14.70 -29.37 -19.79
C SER A 204 15.43 -30.58 -19.28
N LEU A 205 14.74 -31.50 -18.61
CA LEU A 205 15.32 -32.79 -18.18
C LEU A 205 15.76 -33.62 -19.40
N MET A 206 14.88 -33.74 -20.39
CA MET A 206 15.15 -34.43 -21.62
C MET A 206 16.33 -33.81 -22.39
N TYR A 207 16.35 -32.47 -22.48
CA TYR A 207 17.49 -31.75 -23.07
C TYR A 207 18.79 -32.04 -22.33
N SER A 208 18.77 -32.01 -20.99
CA SER A 208 19.96 -32.24 -20.16
C SER A 208 20.53 -33.66 -20.38
N PHE A 209 19.67 -34.67 -20.41
CA PHE A 209 20.05 -36.05 -20.72
C PHE A 209 20.60 -36.18 -22.13
N SER A 210 19.90 -35.64 -23.13
CA SER A 210 20.31 -35.69 -24.52
C SER A 210 21.68 -35.07 -24.73
N SER A 211 21.90 -33.88 -24.18
CA SER A 211 23.18 -33.17 -24.25
C SER A 211 24.32 -33.94 -23.55
N TYR A 212 24.03 -34.56 -22.40
CA TYR A 212 25.01 -35.38 -21.69
C TYR A 212 25.45 -36.58 -22.55
N PHE A 213 24.50 -37.32 -23.14
CA PHE A 213 24.79 -38.47 -23.99
C PHE A 213 25.45 -38.07 -25.30
N ALA A 214 25.08 -36.95 -25.91
CA ALA A 214 25.75 -36.42 -27.09
C ALA A 214 27.22 -36.06 -26.80
N ASN A 215 27.50 -35.36 -25.68
CA ASN A 215 28.87 -35.05 -25.26
C ASN A 215 29.68 -36.31 -24.92
N TRP A 216 29.06 -37.30 -24.28
CA TRP A 216 29.69 -38.59 -24.02
C TRP A 216 30.05 -39.34 -25.32
N ALA A 217 29.15 -39.36 -26.32
CA ALA A 217 29.40 -39.94 -27.62
C ALA A 217 30.46 -39.16 -28.40
N PHE A 218 30.46 -37.83 -28.31
CA PHE A 218 31.49 -36.96 -28.90
C PHE A 218 32.89 -37.28 -28.36
N ALA A 219 33.03 -37.38 -27.03
CA ALA A 219 34.30 -37.75 -26.40
C ALA A 219 34.84 -39.11 -26.86
N ARG A 220 33.95 -40.02 -27.27
CA ARG A 220 34.30 -41.37 -27.79
C ARG A 220 34.39 -41.43 -29.32
N LYS A 221 34.27 -40.29 -30.01
CA LYS A 221 34.28 -40.21 -31.48
C LYS A 221 33.14 -41.00 -32.15
N MET A 222 32.06 -41.24 -31.42
CA MET A 222 30.86 -41.94 -31.93
C MET A 222 29.80 -40.97 -32.44
N TYR A 223 29.86 -39.72 -32.00
CA TYR A 223 28.92 -38.67 -32.41
C TYR A 223 29.27 -38.09 -33.77
N TYR A 224 28.25 -37.82 -34.56
CA TYR A 224 28.28 -37.01 -35.79
C TYR A 224 26.91 -36.31 -35.94
N SER A 225 26.89 -35.13 -36.56
CA SER A 225 25.63 -34.37 -36.76
C SER A 225 24.64 -35.16 -37.59
N GLY A 226 23.41 -35.29 -37.11
CA GLY A 226 22.33 -36.09 -37.65
C GLY A 226 22.30 -37.54 -37.15
N SER A 227 23.18 -37.93 -36.21
CA SER A 227 23.11 -39.22 -35.54
C SER A 227 21.86 -39.37 -34.66
N LEU A 228 21.56 -40.62 -34.26
CA LEU A 228 20.42 -40.89 -33.33
C LEU A 228 20.56 -40.16 -31.99
N TYR A 229 21.72 -39.66 -31.62
CA TYR A 229 21.94 -38.84 -30.42
C TYR A 229 21.25 -37.46 -30.52
N ASP A 230 20.98 -36.97 -31.75
CA ASP A 230 20.28 -35.70 -31.97
C ASP A 230 18.76 -35.81 -31.85
N LEU A 231 18.20 -37.03 -31.95
CA LEU A 231 16.75 -37.21 -31.93
C LEU A 231 16.11 -36.80 -30.58
N PRO A 232 16.61 -37.20 -29.41
CA PRO A 232 16.07 -36.72 -28.14
C PRO A 232 16.22 -35.21 -27.95
N LEU A 233 17.29 -34.62 -28.55
CA LEU A 233 17.50 -33.17 -28.54
C LEU A 233 16.39 -32.45 -29.35
N ALA A 234 16.13 -32.95 -30.58
CA ALA A 234 15.05 -32.44 -31.43
C ALA A 234 13.65 -32.58 -30.75
N ILE A 235 13.39 -33.69 -30.04
CA ILE A 235 12.16 -33.88 -29.29
C ILE A 235 12.06 -32.85 -28.17
N SER A 236 13.12 -32.53 -27.44
CA SER A 236 13.12 -31.52 -26.39
C SER A 236 12.79 -30.12 -26.94
N MET A 237 13.34 -29.73 -28.10
CA MET A 237 13.04 -28.48 -28.79
C MET A 237 11.56 -28.40 -29.22
N ALA A 238 11.08 -29.52 -29.83
CA ALA A 238 9.66 -29.66 -30.21
C ALA A 238 8.73 -29.51 -28.98
N TRP A 239 9.10 -30.08 -27.85
CA TRP A 239 8.33 -30.00 -26.62
C TRP A 239 8.17 -28.55 -26.13
N VAL A 240 9.23 -27.71 -26.20
CA VAL A 240 9.15 -26.29 -25.87
C VAL A 240 8.17 -25.56 -26.78
N THR A 241 8.09 -25.91 -28.06
CA THR A 241 7.08 -25.33 -28.97
C THR A 241 5.65 -25.68 -28.54
N VAL A 242 5.39 -26.95 -28.21
CA VAL A 242 4.10 -27.41 -27.69
C VAL A 242 3.75 -26.67 -26.40
N LEU A 243 4.72 -26.48 -25.52
CA LEU A 243 4.54 -25.72 -24.28
C LEU A 243 4.15 -24.27 -24.55
N GLY A 244 4.79 -23.58 -25.50
CA GLY A 244 4.44 -22.22 -25.91
C GLY A 244 2.97 -22.10 -26.38
N ILE A 245 2.51 -23.08 -27.18
CA ILE A 245 1.12 -23.16 -27.65
C ILE A 245 0.14 -23.40 -26.47
N LEU A 246 0.49 -24.30 -25.54
CA LEU A 246 -0.31 -24.57 -24.35
C LEU A 246 -0.39 -23.36 -23.43
N ALA A 247 0.72 -22.67 -23.22
CA ALA A 247 0.77 -21.47 -22.39
C ALA A 247 -0.13 -20.34 -22.95
N ALA A 248 -0.09 -20.13 -24.26
CA ALA A 248 -0.95 -19.13 -24.93
C ALA A 248 -2.44 -19.43 -24.83
N SER A 249 -2.83 -20.71 -24.71
CA SER A 249 -4.23 -21.13 -24.56
C SER A 249 -4.71 -21.19 -23.11
N SER A 250 -3.81 -21.07 -22.13
CA SER A 250 -4.10 -21.23 -20.71
C SER A 250 -4.35 -19.88 -20.03
N SER A 251 -5.39 -19.79 -19.18
CA SER A 251 -5.60 -18.62 -18.34
C SER A 251 -4.55 -18.60 -17.21
N THR A 252 -3.52 -17.78 -17.35
CA THR A 252 -2.41 -17.64 -16.40
C THR A 252 -2.71 -16.57 -15.34
N LYS A 253 -3.81 -16.71 -14.58
CA LYS A 253 -4.12 -15.79 -13.49
C LYS A 253 -3.16 -16.02 -12.31
N PRO A 254 -2.65 -14.93 -11.68
CA PRO A 254 -1.85 -15.05 -10.45
C PRO A 254 -2.69 -15.65 -9.31
N GLN A 255 -2.05 -16.47 -8.49
CA GLN A 255 -2.68 -17.10 -7.32
C GLN A 255 -2.35 -16.31 -6.04
N PRO A 256 -3.25 -16.31 -5.02
CA PRO A 256 -2.94 -15.68 -3.74
C PRO A 256 -1.71 -16.35 -3.11
N ALA A 257 -0.81 -15.53 -2.60
CA ALA A 257 0.42 -16.01 -1.98
C ALA A 257 0.11 -16.75 -0.68
N ARG A 258 0.32 -18.05 -0.63
CA ARG A 258 0.43 -18.78 0.64
C ARG A 258 1.79 -18.45 1.25
N ALA A 259 1.80 -17.81 2.43
CA ALA A 259 2.96 -17.52 3.30
C ALA A 259 4.33 -17.39 2.58
N VAL A 260 4.66 -16.20 2.14
CA VAL A 260 5.85 -15.87 1.30
C VAL A 260 7.15 -15.69 2.12
N GLY A 261 7.30 -16.25 3.31
CA GLY A 261 8.41 -15.90 4.20
C GLY A 261 9.83 -16.30 3.77
N SER A 262 10.07 -17.35 2.96
CA SER A 262 11.42 -17.92 2.89
C SER A 262 12.20 -17.76 1.58
N TYR A 263 11.53 -17.61 0.43
CA TYR A 263 12.23 -17.64 -0.86
C TYR A 263 13.16 -16.43 -1.10
N GLY A 264 12.70 -15.22 -0.82
CA GLY A 264 13.52 -14.01 -0.97
C GLY A 264 14.78 -14.05 -0.09
N VAL A 265 14.67 -14.64 1.09
CA VAL A 265 15.81 -14.84 2.01
C VAL A 265 16.85 -15.82 1.43
N TRP A 266 16.42 -16.89 0.75
CA TRP A 266 17.33 -17.86 0.13
C TRP A 266 18.09 -17.26 -1.05
N VAL A 267 17.44 -16.49 -1.93
CA VAL A 267 18.09 -15.80 -3.04
C VAL A 267 19.13 -14.80 -2.54
N ALA A 268 18.80 -14.03 -1.50
CA ALA A 268 19.75 -13.12 -0.87
C ALA A 268 20.96 -13.86 -0.26
N ARG A 269 20.74 -15.01 0.40
CA ARG A 269 21.82 -15.85 0.93
C ARG A 269 22.72 -16.41 -0.17
N LEU A 270 22.15 -16.88 -1.27
CA LEU A 270 22.92 -17.33 -2.42
C LEU A 270 23.76 -16.19 -3.02
N GLY A 271 23.22 -14.97 -3.09
CA GLY A 271 23.97 -13.80 -3.50
C GLY A 271 25.18 -13.53 -2.60
N MET A 272 25.05 -13.70 -1.29
CA MET A 272 26.19 -13.59 -0.38
C MET A 272 27.23 -14.69 -0.60
N VAL A 273 26.80 -15.95 -0.77
CA VAL A 273 27.70 -17.06 -1.09
C VAL A 273 28.47 -16.78 -2.38
N ALA A 274 27.79 -16.24 -3.39
CA ALA A 274 28.43 -15.84 -4.65
C ALA A 274 29.57 -14.83 -4.43
N ILE A 275 29.34 -13.80 -3.61
CA ILE A 275 30.36 -12.78 -3.31
C ILE A 275 31.53 -13.37 -2.54
N PHE A 276 31.26 -14.16 -1.49
CA PHE A 276 32.29 -14.78 -0.67
C PHE A 276 33.11 -15.84 -1.44
N SER A 277 32.58 -16.37 -2.54
CA SER A 277 33.33 -17.29 -3.42
C SER A 277 34.43 -16.57 -4.20
N LEU A 278 34.34 -15.28 -4.50
CA LEU A 278 35.33 -14.55 -5.31
C LEU A 278 36.73 -14.53 -4.68
N PRO A 279 36.91 -14.20 -3.38
CA PRO A 279 38.21 -14.32 -2.73
C PRO A 279 38.79 -15.74 -2.77
N LEU A 280 37.93 -16.76 -2.67
CA LEU A 280 38.37 -18.16 -2.77
C LEU A 280 38.87 -18.49 -4.17
N PHE A 281 38.21 -18.02 -5.23
CA PHE A 281 38.70 -18.16 -6.61
C PHE A 281 39.99 -17.38 -6.85
N ALA A 282 40.14 -16.19 -6.25
CA ALA A 282 41.40 -15.45 -6.31
C ALA A 282 42.53 -16.22 -5.63
N ALA A 283 42.32 -16.71 -4.40
CA ALA A 283 43.27 -17.50 -3.65
C ALA A 283 43.64 -18.78 -4.41
N TRP A 284 42.66 -19.51 -4.94
CA TRP A 284 42.93 -20.69 -5.76
C TRP A 284 43.77 -20.36 -6.97
N SER A 285 43.56 -19.24 -7.67
CA SER A 285 44.36 -18.79 -8.81
C SER A 285 45.79 -18.42 -8.42
N LEU A 286 46.01 -17.91 -7.18
CA LEU A 286 47.36 -17.58 -6.68
C LEU A 286 48.15 -18.82 -6.32
N PHE A 287 47.55 -19.78 -5.62
CA PHE A 287 48.22 -20.94 -5.07
C PHE A 287 48.37 -22.10 -6.05
N ASN A 288 47.65 -22.08 -7.19
CA ASN A 288 47.80 -23.13 -8.22
C ASN A 288 49.10 -22.92 -9.02
N GLY A 289 50.16 -23.59 -8.61
CA GLY A 289 51.49 -23.47 -9.20
C GLY A 289 51.60 -23.91 -10.66
N GLU A 290 50.76 -24.83 -11.11
CA GLU A 290 50.79 -25.38 -12.48
C GLU A 290 50.11 -24.45 -13.52
N MET A 291 49.41 -23.40 -13.04
CA MET A 291 48.69 -22.50 -13.92
C MET A 291 49.60 -21.52 -14.66
N PRO A 292 49.45 -21.37 -16.00
CA PRO A 292 50.19 -20.38 -16.77
C PRO A 292 50.02 -18.95 -16.23
N GLN A 293 51.12 -18.19 -16.23
CA GLN A 293 51.12 -16.83 -15.65
C GLN A 293 50.07 -15.89 -16.31
N SER A 294 49.91 -15.97 -17.64
CA SER A 294 48.91 -15.16 -18.36
C SER A 294 47.48 -15.46 -17.91
N VAL A 295 47.15 -16.75 -17.72
CA VAL A 295 45.83 -17.17 -17.23
C VAL A 295 45.60 -16.72 -15.77
N ARG A 296 46.64 -16.85 -14.94
CA ARG A 296 46.62 -16.39 -13.54
C ARG A 296 46.34 -14.89 -13.44
N THR A 297 47.11 -14.10 -14.21
CA THR A 297 46.93 -12.62 -14.21
C THR A 297 45.54 -12.24 -14.69
N PHE A 298 45.04 -12.85 -15.76
CA PHE A 298 43.68 -12.60 -16.27
C PHE A 298 42.61 -12.89 -15.20
N ARG A 299 42.69 -14.07 -14.55
CA ARG A 299 41.75 -14.47 -13.51
C ARG A 299 41.78 -13.57 -12.31
N LEU A 300 42.96 -13.11 -11.87
CA LEU A 300 43.08 -12.17 -10.75
C LEU A 300 42.49 -10.81 -11.08
N VAL A 301 42.78 -10.24 -12.25
CA VAL A 301 42.20 -8.96 -12.69
C VAL A 301 40.69 -9.08 -12.82
N LEU A 302 40.18 -10.14 -13.47
CA LEU A 302 38.76 -10.40 -13.61
C LEU A 302 38.09 -10.50 -12.24
N THR A 303 38.69 -11.24 -11.30
CA THR A 303 38.12 -11.40 -9.96
C THR A 303 38.09 -10.08 -9.21
N LEU A 304 39.13 -9.26 -9.31
CA LEU A 304 39.18 -7.93 -8.69
C LEU A 304 38.06 -7.01 -9.24
N VAL A 305 37.93 -6.96 -10.57
CA VAL A 305 36.87 -6.18 -11.22
C VAL A 305 35.48 -6.67 -10.79
N SER A 306 35.28 -8.00 -10.77
CA SER A 306 34.00 -8.59 -10.34
C SER A 306 33.71 -8.31 -8.88
N MET A 307 34.70 -8.32 -7.99
CA MET A 307 34.53 -7.91 -6.57
C MET A 307 34.09 -6.45 -6.45
N LEU A 308 34.67 -5.54 -7.24
CA LEU A 308 34.28 -4.14 -7.25
C LEU A 308 32.83 -3.95 -7.75
N VAL A 309 32.47 -4.60 -8.85
CA VAL A 309 31.12 -4.52 -9.43
C VAL A 309 30.09 -5.09 -8.45
N MET A 310 30.32 -6.32 -7.97
CA MET A 310 29.38 -6.97 -7.06
C MET A 310 29.33 -6.28 -5.70
N GLY A 311 30.45 -5.78 -5.20
CA GLY A 311 30.50 -4.95 -3.99
C GLY A 311 29.69 -3.65 -4.14
N GLY A 312 29.84 -2.98 -5.28
CA GLY A 312 29.02 -1.80 -5.61
C GLY A 312 27.51 -2.11 -5.67
N MET A 313 27.15 -3.25 -6.26
CA MET A 313 25.74 -3.69 -6.30
C MET A 313 25.19 -3.97 -4.89
N VAL A 314 25.98 -4.59 -4.01
CA VAL A 314 25.60 -4.83 -2.62
C VAL A 314 25.46 -3.52 -1.85
N PHE A 315 26.40 -2.60 -2.01
CA PHE A 315 26.33 -1.27 -1.39
C PHE A 315 25.06 -0.53 -1.83
N PHE A 316 24.76 -0.55 -3.12
CA PHE A 316 23.56 0.06 -3.67
C PHE A 316 22.28 -0.59 -3.11
N LYS A 317 22.26 -1.93 -3.03
CA LYS A 317 21.16 -2.67 -2.42
C LYS A 317 20.98 -2.30 -0.95
N GLN A 318 22.08 -2.24 -0.18
CA GLN A 318 22.04 -1.85 1.24
C GLN A 318 21.47 -0.44 1.41
N HIS A 319 21.91 0.50 0.58
CA HIS A 319 21.38 1.86 0.60
C HIS A 319 19.85 1.94 0.33
N LEU A 320 19.34 1.12 -0.59
CA LEU A 320 17.90 1.02 -0.84
C LEU A 320 17.14 0.40 0.34
N LEU A 321 17.72 -0.64 0.97
CA LEU A 321 17.16 -1.27 2.17
C LEU A 321 17.07 -0.29 3.34
N ASP A 322 18.13 0.45 3.61
CA ASP A 322 18.18 1.43 4.69
C ASP A 322 17.13 2.54 4.49
N ARG A 323 16.97 3.03 3.26
CA ARG A 323 15.92 4.00 2.92
C ARG A 323 14.52 3.46 3.17
N GLU A 324 14.26 2.22 2.77
CA GLU A 324 12.94 1.61 2.95
C GLU A 324 12.66 1.32 4.43
N LEU A 325 13.66 0.88 5.18
CA LEU A 325 13.57 0.67 6.62
C LEU A 325 13.23 1.96 7.37
N LEU A 326 13.93 3.06 7.08
CA LEU A 326 13.65 4.38 7.66
C LEU A 326 12.23 4.85 7.34
N ARG A 327 11.78 4.63 6.11
CA ARG A 327 10.41 4.97 5.68
C ARG A 327 9.35 4.18 6.45
N LEU A 328 9.56 2.89 6.64
CA LEU A 328 8.66 2.02 7.39
C LEU A 328 8.62 2.40 8.88
N LEU A 329 9.77 2.72 9.46
CA LEU A 329 9.88 3.19 10.86
C LEU A 329 9.11 4.49 11.06
N ASN A 330 9.29 5.49 10.19
CA ASN A 330 8.57 6.76 10.26
C ASN A 330 7.05 6.55 10.13
N HIS A 331 6.60 5.75 9.18
CA HIS A 331 5.17 5.46 9.01
C HIS A 331 4.58 4.71 10.21
N SER A 332 5.33 3.77 10.79
CA SER A 332 4.92 3.06 12.01
C SER A 332 4.80 4.02 13.20
N GLN A 333 5.73 4.96 13.34
CA GLN A 333 5.72 5.96 14.39
C GLN A 333 4.53 6.92 14.25
N GLU A 334 4.25 7.42 13.06
CA GLU A 334 3.07 8.24 12.77
C GLU A 334 1.76 7.50 13.09
N SER A 335 1.67 6.24 12.67
CA SER A 335 0.51 5.41 12.95
C SER A 335 0.30 5.18 14.45
N PHE A 336 1.38 4.98 15.21
CA PHE A 336 1.35 4.82 16.65
C PHE A 336 0.89 6.09 17.38
N VAL A 337 1.36 7.27 16.95
CA VAL A 337 0.91 8.56 17.49
C VAL A 337 -0.56 8.79 17.24
N ASN A 338 -1.02 8.51 16.01
CA ASN A 338 -2.43 8.64 15.65
C ASN A 338 -3.32 7.67 16.46
N LEU A 339 -2.88 6.43 16.64
CA LEU A 339 -3.61 5.44 17.44
C LEU A 339 -3.77 5.90 18.90
N LYS A 340 -2.71 6.43 19.52
CA LYS A 340 -2.77 7.00 20.88
C LYS A 340 -3.75 8.16 20.97
N ARG A 341 -3.77 9.04 19.96
CA ARG A 341 -4.71 10.17 19.91
C ARG A 341 -6.16 9.69 19.84
N VAL A 342 -6.45 8.76 18.95
CA VAL A 342 -7.81 8.18 18.81
C VAL A 342 -8.23 7.46 20.07
N GLN A 343 -7.33 6.70 20.71
CA GLN A 343 -7.61 6.02 21.96
C GLN A 343 -7.96 7.01 23.09
N ALA A 344 -7.21 8.11 23.20
CA ALA A 344 -7.52 9.15 24.20
C ALA A 344 -8.90 9.79 23.96
N GLN A 345 -9.26 10.05 22.70
CA GLN A 345 -10.58 10.57 22.32
C GLN A 345 -11.71 9.58 22.66
N LEU A 346 -11.50 8.28 22.39
CA LEU A 346 -12.48 7.24 22.74
C LEU A 346 -12.71 7.15 24.26
N VAL A 347 -11.63 7.14 25.05
CA VAL A 347 -11.74 7.13 26.53
C VAL A 347 -12.50 8.35 27.06
N GLN A 348 -12.25 9.52 26.49
CA GLN A 348 -12.96 10.74 26.86
C GLN A 348 -14.45 10.65 26.48
N SER A 349 -14.76 10.18 25.26
CA SER A 349 -16.14 9.98 24.79
C SER A 349 -16.89 8.95 25.66
N GLU A 350 -16.24 7.84 26.02
CA GLU A 350 -16.84 6.82 26.88
C GLU A 350 -17.15 7.36 28.29
N LYS A 351 -16.23 8.15 28.86
CA LYS A 351 -16.47 8.83 30.16
C LYS A 351 -17.66 9.77 30.09
N LEU A 352 -17.79 10.56 29.00
CA LEU A 352 -18.91 11.46 28.81
C LEU A 352 -20.24 10.72 28.61
N ALA A 353 -20.24 9.63 27.82
CA ALA A 353 -21.41 8.79 27.60
C ALA A 353 -21.90 8.13 28.92
N SER A 354 -20.97 7.59 29.71
CA SER A 354 -21.28 7.01 31.02
C SER A 354 -21.88 8.04 31.98
N LEU A 355 -21.26 9.24 32.03
CA LEU A 355 -21.80 10.35 32.81
C LEU A 355 -23.21 10.76 32.33
N GLY A 356 -23.41 10.76 31.01
CA GLY A 356 -24.71 11.04 30.40
C GLY A 356 -25.82 10.08 30.85
N GLN A 357 -25.53 8.79 30.87
CA GLN A 357 -26.49 7.78 31.36
C GLN A 357 -26.84 7.94 32.83
N LEU A 358 -25.83 8.15 33.69
CA LEU A 358 -26.03 8.32 35.13
C LEU A 358 -26.84 9.59 35.44
N VAL A 359 -26.48 10.69 34.78
CA VAL A 359 -27.18 11.99 34.95
C VAL A 359 -28.60 11.91 34.41
N GLY A 360 -28.85 11.19 33.30
CA GLY A 360 -30.18 11.03 32.72
C GLY A 360 -31.15 10.32 33.67
N GLY A 361 -30.72 9.26 34.33
CA GLY A 361 -31.52 8.57 35.35
C GLY A 361 -31.78 9.43 36.60
N ALA A 362 -30.70 9.99 37.15
CA ALA A 362 -30.79 10.82 38.36
C ALA A 362 -31.65 12.10 38.13
N ALA A 363 -31.58 12.71 36.96
CA ALA A 363 -32.36 13.91 36.66
C ALA A 363 -33.88 13.63 36.60
N HIS A 364 -34.27 12.44 36.08
CA HIS A 364 -35.68 12.04 36.10
C HIS A 364 -36.20 11.85 37.54
N GLU A 365 -35.39 11.20 38.39
CA GLU A 365 -35.71 10.99 39.81
C GLU A 365 -35.71 12.29 40.62
N LEU A 366 -34.85 13.28 40.27
CA LEU A 366 -34.83 14.59 40.92
C LEU A 366 -35.97 15.52 40.46
N ASN A 367 -36.38 15.44 39.19
CA ASN A 367 -37.49 16.28 38.68
C ASN A 367 -38.84 15.93 39.31
N ASN A 368 -39.08 14.67 39.70
CA ASN A 368 -40.34 14.26 40.34
C ASN A 368 -40.58 14.94 41.69
N PRO A 369 -39.68 14.90 42.69
CA PRO A 369 -39.88 15.62 43.95
C PRO A 369 -39.89 17.14 43.78
N LEU A 370 -39.12 17.71 42.82
CA LEU A 370 -39.14 19.13 42.53
C LEU A 370 -40.51 19.59 41.99
N ALA A 371 -41.14 18.77 41.12
CA ALA A 371 -42.50 19.07 40.62
C ALA A 371 -43.52 19.00 41.76
N ALA A 372 -43.43 18.03 42.66
CA ALA A 372 -44.29 17.94 43.84
C ALA A 372 -44.09 19.14 44.77
N MET A 373 -42.85 19.55 45.06
CA MET A 373 -42.57 20.75 45.88
C MET A 373 -43.15 22.02 45.24
N MET A 374 -43.06 22.17 43.91
CA MET A 374 -43.71 23.30 43.21
C MET A 374 -45.22 23.28 43.38
N GLY A 375 -45.85 22.11 43.21
CA GLY A 375 -47.29 21.96 43.41
C GLY A 375 -47.71 22.32 44.85
N TYR A 376 -46.95 21.91 45.86
CA TYR A 376 -47.23 22.29 47.26
C TYR A 376 -47.04 23.79 47.53
N THR A 377 -46.01 24.42 46.91
CA THR A 377 -45.79 25.86 47.03
C THR A 377 -46.93 26.65 46.36
N ASP A 378 -47.43 26.21 45.21
CA ASP A 378 -48.53 26.82 44.50
C ASP A 378 -49.83 26.69 45.30
N LEU A 379 -50.13 25.52 45.91
CA LEU A 379 -51.28 25.30 46.76
C LEU A 379 -51.20 26.15 48.02
N LEU A 380 -50.06 26.26 48.67
CA LEU A 380 -49.87 27.11 49.85
C LEU A 380 -50.01 28.62 49.53
N ALA A 381 -49.50 29.03 48.35
CA ALA A 381 -49.64 30.41 47.88
C ALA A 381 -51.08 30.83 47.61
N ALA A 382 -52.00 29.86 47.37
CA ALA A 382 -53.42 30.07 47.18
C ALA A 382 -54.20 30.17 48.52
N THR A 383 -53.58 29.96 49.67
CA THR A 383 -54.18 30.10 50.99
C THR A 383 -53.94 31.51 51.59
N GLU A 384 -54.72 31.91 52.63
CA GLU A 384 -54.49 33.16 53.37
C GLU A 384 -53.19 33.03 54.22
N LEU A 385 -52.09 33.65 53.74
CA LEU A 385 -50.81 33.67 54.41
C LEU A 385 -50.51 35.05 55.00
N GLY A 386 -49.97 35.06 56.21
CA GLY A 386 -49.43 36.29 56.82
C GLY A 386 -48.17 36.77 56.03
N ASN A 387 -47.85 38.06 56.20
CA ASN A 387 -46.75 38.68 55.40
C ASN A 387 -45.42 37.96 55.50
N GLU A 388 -45.03 37.46 56.68
CA GLU A 388 -43.79 36.72 56.90
C GLU A 388 -43.82 35.34 56.23
N GLN A 389 -44.96 34.63 56.32
CA GLN A 389 -45.16 33.34 55.68
C GLN A 389 -45.11 33.45 54.14
N ARG A 390 -45.70 34.52 53.59
CA ARG A 390 -45.65 34.81 52.14
C ARG A 390 -44.25 35.07 51.67
N LEU A 391 -43.43 35.77 52.44
CA LEU A 391 -41.99 35.97 52.09
C LEU A 391 -41.19 34.68 52.12
N LEU A 392 -41.41 33.82 53.12
CA LEU A 392 -40.79 32.52 53.22
C LEU A 392 -41.18 31.61 52.03
N MET A 393 -42.48 31.63 51.69
CA MET A 393 -43.00 30.86 50.55
C MET A 393 -42.38 31.30 49.24
N GLN A 394 -42.23 32.58 48.96
CA GLN A 394 -41.56 33.11 47.79
C GLN A 394 -40.10 32.66 47.72
N LYS A 395 -39.40 32.62 48.85
CA LYS A 395 -38.04 32.11 48.94
C LYS A 395 -37.92 30.61 48.62
N ILE A 396 -38.89 29.81 49.11
CA ILE A 396 -38.94 28.36 48.81
C ILE A 396 -39.20 28.15 47.32
N GLU A 397 -40.20 28.80 46.76
CA GLU A 397 -40.53 28.72 45.33
C GLU A 397 -39.30 29.08 44.47
N GLN A 398 -38.63 30.15 44.83
CA GLN A 398 -37.40 30.56 44.12
C GLN A 398 -36.30 29.49 44.16
N GLN A 399 -36.09 28.83 45.32
CA GLN A 399 -35.09 27.77 45.44
C GLN A 399 -35.48 26.51 44.64
N VAL A 400 -36.74 26.12 44.65
CA VAL A 400 -37.22 24.95 43.88
C VAL A 400 -37.09 25.21 42.39
N ARG A 401 -37.53 26.37 41.89
CA ARG A 401 -37.35 26.78 40.48
C ARG A 401 -35.87 26.78 40.07
N ARG A 402 -35.01 27.28 40.95
CA ARG A 402 -33.56 27.30 40.74
C ARG A 402 -32.96 25.88 40.64
N THR A 403 -33.33 24.99 41.58
CA THR A 403 -32.86 23.60 41.58
C THR A 403 -33.31 22.87 40.30
N ARG A 404 -34.56 23.08 39.87
CA ARG A 404 -35.09 22.54 38.62
C ARG A 404 -34.26 23.00 37.40
N THR A 405 -33.88 24.28 37.36
CA THR A 405 -33.05 24.82 36.28
C THR A 405 -31.65 24.18 36.27
N LEU A 406 -31.07 23.93 37.46
CA LEU A 406 -29.78 23.25 37.58
C LEU A 406 -29.84 21.80 37.06
N VAL A 407 -30.87 21.05 37.46
CA VAL A 407 -31.09 19.66 37.03
C VAL A 407 -31.31 19.61 35.50
N SER A 408 -32.10 20.53 34.96
CA SER A 408 -32.34 20.63 33.52
C SER A 408 -31.10 20.96 32.74
N SER A 409 -30.24 21.84 33.25
CA SER A 409 -28.94 22.17 32.61
C SER A 409 -27.98 20.99 32.64
N LEU A 410 -27.96 20.20 33.72
CA LEU A 410 -27.13 19.00 33.83
C LEU A 410 -27.62 17.91 32.85
N LEU A 411 -28.93 17.76 32.70
CA LEU A 411 -29.55 16.83 31.77
C LEU A 411 -29.23 17.20 30.29
N SER A 412 -29.30 18.49 29.97
CA SER A 412 -28.96 19.01 28.64
C SER A 412 -27.50 18.78 28.28
N PHE A 413 -26.59 18.86 29.25
CA PHE A 413 -25.17 18.50 29.07
C PHE A 413 -24.98 17.01 28.83
N ALA A 414 -25.78 16.16 29.51
CA ALA A 414 -25.61 14.70 29.48
C ALA A 414 -26.31 14.01 28.29
N LYS A 415 -27.40 14.58 27.78
CA LYS A 415 -28.14 14.10 26.61
C LYS A 415 -27.58 14.76 25.34
N GLN A 416 -26.71 14.09 24.65
CA GLN A 416 -26.43 14.38 23.24
C GLN A 416 -27.59 13.88 22.38
N VAL A 417 -28.56 14.76 22.09
CA VAL A 417 -29.57 14.49 21.07
C VAL A 417 -28.91 14.77 19.70
N PRO A 418 -28.94 13.83 18.75
CA PRO A 418 -28.40 14.09 17.42
C PRO A 418 -29.03 15.36 16.82
N ALA A 419 -28.21 16.27 16.33
CA ALA A 419 -28.65 17.53 15.74
C ALA A 419 -29.41 17.28 14.43
N GLU A 420 -30.63 17.81 14.31
CA GLU A 420 -31.35 17.89 13.04
C GLU A 420 -30.82 19.10 12.24
N LYS A 421 -29.78 18.86 11.42
CA LYS A 421 -29.13 19.93 10.67
C LYS A 421 -29.96 20.38 9.48
N THR A 422 -30.33 21.66 9.48
CA THR A 422 -31.03 22.36 8.40
C THR A 422 -30.23 23.60 7.97
N LEU A 423 -30.64 24.27 6.89
CA LEU A 423 -30.08 25.56 6.50
C LEU A 423 -30.61 26.65 7.44
N VAL A 424 -29.74 27.25 8.24
CA VAL A 424 -30.05 28.24 9.25
C VAL A 424 -29.61 29.63 8.80
N ASP A 425 -30.53 30.58 8.85
CA ASP A 425 -30.23 32.02 8.76
C ASP A 425 -29.70 32.52 10.11
N ILE A 426 -28.41 32.77 10.18
CA ILE A 426 -27.72 33.18 11.39
C ILE A 426 -28.13 34.58 11.84
N ASN A 427 -28.42 35.52 10.92
CA ASN A 427 -28.87 36.85 11.28
C ASN A 427 -30.23 36.82 12.02
N ALA A 428 -31.18 36.07 11.48
CA ALA A 428 -32.49 35.89 12.09
C ALA A 428 -32.40 35.21 13.47
N LEU A 429 -31.54 34.19 13.59
CA LEU A 429 -31.34 33.43 14.82
C LEU A 429 -30.71 34.31 15.93
N VAL A 430 -29.64 35.08 15.63
CA VAL A 430 -28.96 35.94 16.61
C VAL A 430 -29.88 37.09 17.04
N GLN A 431 -30.65 37.70 16.09
CA GLN A 431 -31.65 38.70 16.43
C GLN A 431 -32.71 38.17 17.39
N THR A 432 -33.17 36.93 17.17
CA THR A 432 -34.12 36.27 18.06
C THR A 432 -33.52 36.05 19.45
N ALA A 433 -32.28 35.59 19.55
CA ALA A 433 -31.57 35.41 20.82
C ALA A 433 -31.44 36.71 21.60
N VAL A 434 -31.02 37.80 20.94
CA VAL A 434 -30.92 39.13 21.57
C VAL A 434 -32.27 39.65 22.06
N LYS A 435 -33.32 39.55 21.22
CA LYS A 435 -34.67 39.98 21.60
C LYS A 435 -35.23 39.22 22.82
N LEU A 436 -34.96 37.93 22.94
CA LEU A 436 -35.41 37.11 24.06
C LEU A 436 -34.65 37.41 25.37
N CYS A 437 -33.43 37.87 25.32
CA CYS A 437 -32.62 38.19 26.49
C CYS A 437 -32.91 39.61 27.07
N LEU A 438 -33.27 40.57 26.20
CA LEU A 438 -33.47 41.98 26.59
C LEU A 438 -34.49 42.20 27.72
N PRO A 439 -35.70 41.59 27.72
CA PRO A 439 -36.69 41.84 28.75
C PRO A 439 -36.34 41.27 30.14
N GLN A 440 -35.45 40.28 30.20
CA GLN A 440 -35.18 39.52 31.42
C GLN A 440 -33.94 39.96 32.20
N SER A 441 -33.01 40.68 31.57
CA SER A 441 -31.67 40.88 32.11
C SER A 441 -31.09 42.29 31.96
N CYS A 442 -31.84 43.27 31.39
CA CYS A 442 -31.35 44.63 31.21
C CYS A 442 -31.66 45.51 32.41
N GLY A 443 -30.58 45.90 33.14
CA GLY A 443 -30.67 47.07 34.01
C GLY A 443 -30.83 48.36 33.19
N PRO A 444 -31.26 49.49 33.79
CA PRO A 444 -31.55 50.71 33.07
C PRO A 444 -30.36 51.34 32.31
N ASN A 445 -29.15 50.87 32.58
CA ASN A 445 -27.89 51.40 32.02
C ASN A 445 -27.17 50.46 31.07
N VAL A 446 -27.81 49.41 30.53
CA VAL A 446 -27.22 48.46 29.57
C VAL A 446 -27.69 48.76 28.15
N GLN A 447 -26.74 48.98 27.23
CA GLN A 447 -27.02 49.21 25.83
C GLN A 447 -26.58 47.98 24.98
N VAL A 448 -27.40 47.62 23.98
CA VAL A 448 -27.05 46.52 23.06
C VAL A 448 -26.97 47.05 21.62
N HIS A 449 -25.83 46.94 21.01
CA HIS A 449 -25.59 47.29 19.63
C HIS A 449 -25.46 46.05 18.76
N THR A 450 -26.16 46.03 17.62
CA THR A 450 -26.08 44.92 16.66
C THR A 450 -25.49 45.42 15.34
N ASN A 451 -24.48 44.72 14.82
CA ASN A 451 -23.84 45.02 13.55
C ASN A 451 -23.81 43.74 12.68
N PHE A 452 -24.82 43.56 11.86
CA PHE A 452 -24.96 42.38 11.01
C PHE A 452 -24.72 42.73 9.55
N ALA A 453 -23.89 41.92 8.85
CA ALA A 453 -23.75 42.03 7.39
C ALA A 453 -25.12 41.76 6.73
N ARG A 454 -25.43 42.55 5.69
CA ARG A 454 -26.77 42.52 5.04
C ARG A 454 -27.10 41.18 4.38
N GLN A 455 -26.09 40.47 3.89
CA GLN A 455 -26.24 39.13 3.24
C GLN A 455 -25.19 38.21 3.82
N LEU A 456 -25.62 37.25 4.64
CA LEU A 456 -24.79 36.16 5.11
C LEU A 456 -25.25 34.86 4.46
N PRO A 457 -24.33 33.97 4.06
CA PRO A 457 -24.68 32.63 3.63
C PRO A 457 -25.31 31.85 4.81
N HIS A 458 -26.16 30.89 4.48
CA HIS A 458 -26.70 29.98 5.46
C HIS A 458 -25.63 29.07 6.05
N VAL A 459 -25.85 28.57 7.26
CA VAL A 459 -25.03 27.58 7.93
C VAL A 459 -25.86 26.29 8.05
N LEU A 460 -25.23 25.15 7.82
CA LEU A 460 -25.87 23.85 8.03
C LEU A 460 -25.79 23.48 9.50
N GLY A 461 -26.95 23.55 10.21
CA GLY A 461 -26.96 23.33 11.65
C GLY A 461 -28.36 23.12 12.21
N ASP A 462 -28.43 22.76 13.49
CA ASP A 462 -29.66 22.69 14.27
C ASP A 462 -29.97 24.07 14.85
N SER A 463 -31.08 24.67 14.39
CA SER A 463 -31.48 26.03 14.78
C SER A 463 -31.72 26.18 16.29
N ASN A 464 -32.22 25.14 16.98
CA ASN A 464 -32.48 25.16 18.41
C ASN A 464 -31.19 25.13 19.22
N GLN A 465 -30.23 24.26 18.82
CA GLN A 465 -28.94 24.18 19.48
C GLN A 465 -28.11 25.46 19.26
N LEU A 466 -28.09 26.02 18.05
CA LEU A 466 -27.40 27.27 17.76
C LEU A 466 -28.06 28.47 18.47
N LEU A 467 -29.39 28.48 18.57
CA LEU A 467 -30.11 29.47 19.36
C LEU A 467 -29.74 29.39 20.85
N GLN A 468 -29.62 28.18 21.39
CA GLN A 468 -29.20 27.95 22.78
C GLN A 468 -27.78 28.52 23.03
N VAL A 469 -26.84 28.35 22.10
CA VAL A 469 -25.50 28.95 22.19
C VAL A 469 -25.58 30.46 22.26
N CYS A 470 -26.33 31.08 21.34
CA CYS A 470 -26.47 32.53 21.29
C CYS A 470 -27.15 33.09 22.56
N LEU A 471 -28.18 32.42 23.09
CA LEU A 471 -28.82 32.78 24.34
C LEU A 471 -27.87 32.69 25.54
N HIS A 472 -27.08 31.63 25.64
CA HIS A 472 -26.11 31.46 26.74
C HIS A 472 -25.05 32.56 26.74
N ILE A 473 -24.47 32.87 25.60
CA ILE A 473 -23.41 33.88 25.48
C ILE A 473 -23.98 35.27 25.72
N THR A 474 -25.14 35.60 25.12
CA THR A 474 -25.83 36.89 25.32
C THR A 474 -26.18 37.10 26.80
N ASN A 475 -26.77 36.09 27.45
CA ASN A 475 -27.11 36.18 28.88
C ASN A 475 -25.87 36.31 29.79
N ASN A 476 -24.76 35.67 29.44
CA ASN A 476 -23.49 35.81 30.17
C ASN A 476 -22.96 37.23 30.08
N ALA A 477 -22.98 37.84 28.89
CA ALA A 477 -22.55 39.21 28.67
C ALA A 477 -23.46 40.21 29.39
N LEU A 478 -24.80 40.11 29.23
CA LEU A 478 -25.77 41.01 29.90
C LEU A 478 -25.64 40.95 31.42
N ARG A 479 -25.44 39.77 32.00
CA ARG A 479 -25.23 39.62 33.43
C ARG A 479 -23.93 40.24 33.93
N ALA A 480 -22.86 40.17 33.13
CA ALA A 480 -21.60 40.82 33.46
C ALA A 480 -21.72 42.35 33.51
N LEU A 481 -22.70 42.91 32.79
CA LEU A 481 -22.99 44.34 32.72
C LEU A 481 -24.03 44.81 33.72
N THR A 482 -24.72 43.90 34.45
CA THR A 482 -25.87 44.24 35.30
C THR A 482 -25.52 45.21 36.45
N ASP A 483 -24.37 45.06 37.08
CA ASP A 483 -23.98 45.82 38.26
C ASP A 483 -23.37 47.20 37.93
N GLN A 484 -22.66 47.33 36.80
CA GLN A 484 -21.93 48.55 36.44
C GLN A 484 -22.55 49.30 35.25
N GLY A 485 -23.52 48.73 34.58
CA GLY A 485 -23.95 49.17 33.26
C GLY A 485 -22.92 48.84 32.17
N GLY A 486 -23.21 49.21 30.95
CA GLY A 486 -22.26 49.03 29.85
C GLY A 486 -22.90 48.69 28.51
N THR A 487 -22.08 48.23 27.60
CA THR A 487 -22.45 47.97 26.20
C THR A 487 -22.11 46.57 25.78
N LEU A 488 -23.09 45.86 25.18
CA LEU A 488 -22.88 44.60 24.46
C LEU A 488 -22.94 44.87 22.96
N THR A 489 -21.92 44.54 22.22
CA THR A 489 -21.91 44.63 20.76
C THR A 489 -21.96 43.21 20.20
N VAL A 490 -22.94 42.93 19.32
CA VAL A 490 -23.12 41.66 18.65
C VAL A 490 -22.93 41.88 17.16
N ALA A 491 -21.90 41.24 16.57
CA ALA A 491 -21.59 41.37 15.16
C ALA A 491 -21.64 39.99 14.45
N ALA A 492 -22.10 40.04 13.19
CA ALA A 492 -22.09 38.86 12.32
C ALA A 492 -21.55 39.25 10.95
N ARG A 493 -20.52 38.53 10.50
CA ARG A 493 -19.85 38.75 9.20
C ARG A 493 -19.39 37.47 8.52
N LEU A 494 -19.20 37.52 7.22
CA LEU A 494 -18.54 36.45 6.47
C LEU A 494 -17.02 36.71 6.49
N GLN A 495 -16.23 35.69 6.83
CA GLN A 495 -14.77 35.72 6.79
C GLN A 495 -14.28 34.36 6.31
N ASP A 496 -13.47 34.32 5.26
CA ASP A 496 -12.81 33.11 4.72
C ASP A 496 -13.78 31.96 4.45
N ALA A 497 -14.85 31.90 4.03
CA ALA A 497 -15.85 30.83 3.88
C ALA A 497 -16.52 30.37 5.21
N SER A 498 -16.42 31.18 6.27
CA SER A 498 -17.10 30.93 7.55
C SER A 498 -17.94 32.14 7.95
N VAL A 499 -19.10 31.88 8.53
CA VAL A 499 -19.90 32.88 9.23
C VAL A 499 -19.32 33.07 10.62
N VAL A 500 -18.85 34.29 10.90
CA VAL A 500 -18.23 34.66 12.17
C VAL A 500 -19.21 35.50 12.99
N LEU A 501 -19.50 35.04 14.20
CA LEU A 501 -20.28 35.76 15.20
C LEU A 501 -19.37 36.27 16.31
N GLU A 502 -19.51 37.53 16.69
CA GLU A 502 -18.75 38.12 17.77
C GLU A 502 -19.72 38.79 18.78
N PHE A 503 -19.54 38.40 20.04
CA PHE A 503 -20.24 38.97 21.17
C PHE A 503 -19.21 39.65 22.06
N SER A 504 -19.19 40.98 22.06
CA SER A 504 -18.20 41.79 22.80
C SER A 504 -18.88 42.64 23.86
N ASP A 505 -18.51 42.46 25.09
CA ASP A 505 -18.96 43.32 26.21
C ASP A 505 -17.81 44.24 26.71
N ASN A 506 -18.13 45.25 27.46
CA ASN A 506 -17.20 46.13 28.17
C ASN A 506 -17.30 45.95 29.69
N GLY A 507 -17.64 44.75 30.14
CA GLY A 507 -17.72 44.37 31.55
C GLY A 507 -16.33 44.12 32.21
N PRO A 508 -16.29 43.38 33.33
CA PRO A 508 -15.07 43.14 34.09
C PRO A 508 -14.07 42.18 33.41
N GLY A 509 -14.49 41.49 32.32
CA GLY A 509 -13.67 40.48 31.66
C GLY A 509 -13.63 39.14 32.40
N MET A 510 -12.63 38.31 32.09
CA MET A 510 -12.46 36.93 32.60
C MET A 510 -11.10 36.75 33.27
N GLU A 511 -11.04 36.05 34.40
CA GLU A 511 -9.76 35.77 35.10
C GLU A 511 -8.92 34.73 34.36
N GLN A 512 -9.53 33.68 33.83
CA GLN A 512 -8.86 32.56 33.14
C GLN A 512 -9.59 32.22 31.83
N PRO A 513 -9.37 32.96 30.75
CA PRO A 513 -10.06 32.74 29.46
C PRO A 513 -9.88 31.36 28.88
N GLU A 514 -8.75 30.72 29.11
CA GLU A 514 -8.42 29.37 28.61
C GLU A 514 -9.26 28.26 29.24
N ARG A 515 -9.85 28.51 30.44
CA ARG A 515 -10.62 27.51 31.19
C ARG A 515 -12.12 27.71 31.15
N VAL A 516 -12.63 28.78 30.51
CA VAL A 516 -14.06 29.11 30.55
C VAL A 516 -14.95 28.05 29.92
N PHE A 517 -14.40 27.22 29.05
CA PHE A 517 -15.08 26.08 28.40
C PHE A 517 -14.97 24.78 29.18
N ASP A 518 -14.19 24.74 30.27
CA ASP A 518 -14.09 23.55 31.12
C ASP A 518 -15.42 23.30 31.82
N PRO A 519 -15.93 22.06 31.87
CA PRO A 519 -17.14 21.74 32.64
C PRO A 519 -16.94 22.10 34.11
N PHE A 520 -17.99 22.67 34.72
CA PHE A 520 -18.07 23.13 36.11
C PHE A 520 -17.16 24.33 36.47
N TYR A 521 -16.43 24.90 35.52
CA TYR A 521 -15.66 26.11 35.74
C TYR A 521 -16.60 27.32 35.86
N THR A 522 -16.50 28.06 36.94
CA THR A 522 -17.28 29.29 37.19
C THR A 522 -16.56 30.21 38.17
N THR A 523 -16.52 31.49 37.86
CA THR A 523 -16.04 32.56 38.76
C THR A 523 -17.14 33.13 39.64
N ARG A 524 -18.37 32.60 39.53
CA ARG A 524 -19.56 33.07 40.27
C ARG A 524 -19.61 32.49 41.67
N LYS A 525 -20.22 33.23 42.61
CA LYS A 525 -20.43 32.74 43.98
C LYS A 525 -21.20 31.42 43.98
N VAL A 526 -20.89 30.55 44.93
CA VAL A 526 -21.53 29.24 45.09
C VAL A 526 -23.04 29.40 45.01
N GLY A 527 -23.66 28.69 44.07
CA GLY A 527 -25.08 28.70 43.86
C GLY A 527 -25.60 29.65 42.77
N GLN A 528 -24.77 30.41 42.05
CA GLN A 528 -25.22 31.30 40.97
C GLN A 528 -25.12 30.70 39.56
N GLY A 529 -24.77 29.44 39.44
CA GLY A 529 -24.78 28.67 38.20
C GLY A 529 -23.83 27.45 38.25
N PRO A 530 -24.16 26.37 37.55
CA PRO A 530 -23.40 25.10 37.60
C PRO A 530 -22.06 25.11 36.84
N GLY A 531 -21.72 26.22 36.16
CA GLY A 531 -20.50 26.26 35.30
C GLY A 531 -20.56 25.37 34.04
N LEU A 532 -21.76 24.96 33.59
CA LEU A 532 -21.95 24.07 32.45
C LEU A 532 -22.31 24.79 31.13
N GLY A 533 -22.77 26.05 31.20
CA GLY A 533 -23.30 26.73 30.01
C GLY A 533 -22.31 26.90 28.87
N LEU A 534 -21.08 27.31 29.15
CA LEU A 534 -20.07 27.51 28.12
C LEU A 534 -19.46 26.19 27.60
N SER A 535 -19.36 25.16 28.44
CA SER A 535 -18.96 23.82 27.99
C SER A 535 -19.98 23.18 27.05
N VAL A 536 -21.31 23.41 27.30
CA VAL A 536 -22.38 23.02 26.36
C VAL A 536 -22.23 23.77 25.04
N CYS A 537 -21.99 25.10 25.09
CA CYS A 537 -21.78 25.90 23.90
C CYS A 537 -20.60 25.37 23.06
N TYR A 538 -19.50 25.02 23.71
CA TYR A 538 -18.33 24.41 23.06
C TYR A 538 -18.71 23.09 22.36
N GLY A 539 -19.42 22.19 23.04
CA GLY A 539 -19.87 20.91 22.45
C GLY A 539 -20.77 21.10 21.23
N ILE A 540 -21.77 22.00 21.35
CA ILE A 540 -22.67 22.30 20.23
C ILE A 540 -21.91 22.86 19.02
N ILE A 541 -21.02 23.82 19.22
CA ILE A 541 -20.25 24.41 18.11
C ILE A 541 -19.32 23.38 17.45
N GLN A 542 -18.70 22.49 18.22
CA GLN A 542 -17.88 21.39 17.67
C GLN A 542 -18.73 20.40 16.83
N GLU A 543 -19.95 20.07 17.28
CA GLU A 543 -20.88 19.20 16.53
C GLU A 543 -21.29 19.82 15.18
N HIS A 544 -21.27 21.17 15.12
CA HIS A 544 -21.52 21.93 13.90
C HIS A 544 -20.26 22.20 13.06
N ASN A 545 -19.15 21.50 13.34
CA ASN A 545 -17.83 21.69 12.69
C ASN A 545 -17.33 23.14 12.78
N GLY A 546 -17.77 23.87 13.79
CA GLY A 546 -17.39 25.24 14.06
C GLY A 546 -16.26 25.34 15.09
N LYS A 547 -15.86 26.58 15.37
CA LYS A 547 -14.87 26.94 16.39
C LYS A 547 -15.45 28.03 17.29
N ILE A 548 -15.30 27.90 18.60
CA ILE A 548 -15.62 28.95 19.58
C ILE A 548 -14.35 29.29 20.35
N THR A 549 -14.10 30.59 20.49
CA THR A 549 -12.97 31.15 21.23
C THR A 549 -13.43 32.31 22.09
N CYS A 550 -12.67 32.62 23.12
CA CYS A 550 -12.90 33.82 23.93
C CYS A 550 -11.57 34.49 24.29
N GLN A 551 -11.64 35.82 24.49
CA GLN A 551 -10.48 36.61 24.89
C GLN A 551 -10.94 37.86 25.68
N ASN A 552 -10.09 38.35 26.56
CA ASN A 552 -10.30 39.65 27.17
C ASN A 552 -9.95 40.77 26.19
N ARG A 553 -10.67 41.86 26.25
CA ARG A 553 -10.42 43.07 25.46
C ARG A 553 -9.37 43.95 26.16
N PRO A 554 -8.47 44.57 25.40
CA PRO A 554 -7.46 45.50 25.96
C PRO A 554 -8.11 46.67 26.72
N GLU A 555 -9.31 47.09 26.29
CA GLU A 555 -10.05 48.23 26.84
C GLU A 555 -11.00 47.82 28.01
N GLY A 556 -10.93 46.57 28.43
CA GLY A 556 -11.87 45.97 29.41
C GLY A 556 -13.01 45.23 28.76
N GLY A 557 -13.51 44.18 29.47
CA GLY A 557 -14.56 43.27 28.99
C GLY A 557 -14.06 42.03 28.28
N ALA A 558 -14.98 41.27 27.70
CA ALA A 558 -14.73 40.01 27.02
C ALA A 558 -15.28 39.97 25.60
N THR A 559 -14.67 39.19 24.73
CA THR A 559 -15.19 38.88 23.41
C THR A 559 -15.25 37.37 23.23
N PHE A 560 -16.44 36.86 22.91
CA PHE A 560 -16.69 35.52 22.44
C PHE A 560 -16.82 35.54 20.92
N ARG A 561 -16.04 34.69 20.25
CA ARG A 561 -16.02 34.56 18.79
C ARG A 561 -16.39 33.13 18.41
N ILE A 562 -17.38 32.97 17.53
CA ILE A 562 -17.88 31.73 16.97
C ILE A 562 -17.64 31.77 15.47
N GLU A 563 -17.09 30.72 14.93
CA GLU A 563 -16.86 30.51 13.48
C GLU A 563 -17.64 29.27 13.06
N LEU A 564 -18.55 29.40 12.08
CA LEU A 564 -19.36 28.31 11.55
C LEU A 564 -19.15 28.19 10.04
N PRO A 565 -18.96 27.00 9.47
CA PRO A 565 -18.79 26.82 8.03
C PRO A 565 -19.99 27.36 7.26
N ALA A 566 -19.75 28.24 6.27
CA ALA A 566 -20.77 28.81 5.40
C ALA A 566 -21.11 27.86 4.25
N VAL A 567 -22.40 27.73 3.91
CA VAL A 567 -22.84 27.02 2.71
C VAL A 567 -22.87 28.01 1.55
N LEU A 568 -21.83 28.01 0.72
CA LEU A 568 -21.65 28.95 -0.38
C LEU A 568 -22.41 28.55 -1.66
N ASP A 569 -22.73 27.25 -1.85
CA ASP A 569 -23.44 26.72 -3.01
C ASP A 569 -24.55 25.73 -2.61
N ALA A 570 -25.74 25.89 -3.19
CA ALA A 570 -26.88 24.98 -3.00
C ALA A 570 -26.58 23.53 -3.48
N ALA A 571 -25.60 23.34 -4.38
CA ALA A 571 -25.15 22.06 -4.88
C ALA A 571 -24.28 21.28 -3.85
N GLU A 572 -23.54 21.96 -2.98
CA GLU A 572 -22.78 21.33 -1.90
C GLU A 572 -23.66 20.89 -0.72
N ALA A 573 -24.72 21.62 -0.44
CA ALA A 573 -25.71 21.24 0.57
C ALA A 573 -26.37 19.89 0.23
N SER A 574 -26.70 19.66 -1.05
CA SER A 574 -27.28 18.39 -1.51
C SER A 574 -26.29 17.21 -1.45
N ARG A 575 -25.01 17.45 -1.68
CA ARG A 575 -23.96 16.40 -1.60
C ARG A 575 -23.61 16.00 -0.16
N SER A 576 -23.66 16.93 0.78
CA SER A 576 -23.43 16.64 2.20
C SER A 576 -24.59 15.87 2.83
N PHE A 577 -25.82 16.10 2.38
CA PHE A 577 -27.01 15.34 2.79
C PHE A 577 -26.97 13.88 2.32
N LEU A 578 -26.43 13.62 1.11
CA LEU A 578 -26.33 12.27 0.53
C LEU A 578 -25.16 11.44 1.09
N ARG A 579 -24.12 12.05 1.66
CA ARG A 579 -22.96 11.33 2.26
C ARG A 579 -23.20 10.78 3.67
N GLN A 580 -24.17 11.27 4.41
CA GLN A 580 -24.45 10.78 5.76
C GLN A 580 -25.03 9.34 5.82
N PRO A 581 -25.86 8.85 4.88
CA PRO A 581 -26.34 7.46 4.90
C PRO A 581 -25.25 6.43 4.51
N GLU A 582 -24.28 6.79 3.66
CA GLU A 582 -23.22 5.86 3.21
C GLU A 582 -22.20 5.55 4.31
N LEU A 583 -21.81 6.51 5.11
CA LEU A 583 -20.90 6.32 6.26
C LEU A 583 -21.53 5.46 7.37
N LEU A 584 -22.85 5.52 7.55
CA LEU A 584 -23.58 4.67 8.50
C LEU A 584 -23.79 3.24 7.98
N SER A 585 -23.86 3.03 6.64
CA SER A 585 -23.95 1.71 6.03
C SER A 585 -22.61 1.00 5.99
N GLU A 586 -21.51 1.71 5.73
CA GLU A 586 -20.14 1.16 5.78
C GLU A 586 -19.72 0.81 7.21
N ALA A 587 -20.07 1.60 8.20
CA ALA A 587 -19.82 1.29 9.61
C ALA A 587 -20.62 0.06 10.09
N LYS A 588 -21.86 -0.15 9.61
CA LYS A 588 -22.65 -1.35 9.91
C LYS A 588 -22.14 -2.59 9.18
N ALA A 589 -21.62 -2.45 7.97
CA ALA A 589 -21.03 -3.56 7.22
C ALA A 589 -19.66 -4.00 7.81
N ALA A 590 -18.90 -3.09 8.41
CA ALA A 590 -17.62 -3.39 9.06
C ALA A 590 -17.75 -4.08 10.43
N VAL A 591 -18.93 -4.04 11.06
CA VAL A 591 -19.21 -4.69 12.37
C VAL A 591 -19.82 -6.09 12.18
N SER A 592 -20.20 -6.50 10.96
CA SER A 592 -20.81 -7.81 10.67
C SER A 592 -19.85 -8.80 9.97
N HIS A 593 -18.57 -8.54 9.97
CA HIS A 593 -17.47 -9.44 9.60
C HIS A 593 -16.43 -9.46 10.74
#